data_5c20f35335490604e5417b7a6dbd4b30
#
_entry.id   5c20f35335490604e5417b7a6dbd4b30
#
_cell.length_a   1.000
_cell.length_b   1.000
_cell.length_c   1.000
_cell.angle_alpha   90.00
_cell.angle_beta   90.00
_cell.angle_gamma   90.00
#
_symmetry.space_group_name_H-M   'P 1'
#
loop_
_entity.id
_entity.type
_entity.pdbx_description
1 polymer ?
#
loop_
_entity_poly.entity_id
_entity_poly.type
_entity_poly.pdbx_seq_one_letter_code
_entity_poly.pdbx_strand_id
1 'polypeptide(L)'
;MNDARFEDGGEKPLRLKALDTDDLTVLSSLTQDAVFPASEMQWDRKARRFALLLNRVRWEEATNAKIGKRNVERVQAVMSIEDVMSVKSQGVQPGDADMIMSLLSVSFEPSTDGMGRVLLTLSGDGAIAIDVEALEVMLAD
;
A
#
# COMPACT_ATOMS: atom_id res chain seq x y z
N MET A 1 28.88 13.47 4.59
CA MET A 1 28.44 13.14 4.39
C MET A 1 27.93 12.15 4.06
N ASN A 2 27.65 11.84 3.81
CA ASN A 2 27.08 10.96 3.42
C ASN A 2 27.46 9.71 3.30
N ASP A 3 28.21 9.37 3.64
CA ASP A 3 28.73 8.21 3.44
C ASP A 3 28.08 7.14 4.11
N ALA A 4 27.59 7.35 5.24
CA ALA A 4 26.83 6.37 5.91
C ALA A 4 25.79 5.85 5.01
N ARG A 5 25.37 6.69 4.14
CA ARG A 5 24.37 6.25 3.26
C ARG A 5 24.76 5.20 2.36
N PHE A 6 25.99 5.10 2.04
CA PHE A 6 26.37 4.13 1.13
C PHE A 6 26.31 2.80 1.70
N GLU A 7 26.68 2.70 2.93
CA GLU A 7 26.70 1.45 3.53
C GLU A 7 25.34 0.97 3.67
N ASP A 8 24.41 1.90 3.83
CA ASP A 8 23.08 1.49 4.01
C ASP A 8 22.31 1.53 2.75
N GLY A 9 22.99 1.61 1.64
CA GLY A 9 22.31 1.81 0.40
C GLY A 9 21.19 0.87 0.15
N GLY A 10 21.33 -0.38 0.48
CA GLY A 10 20.30 -1.34 0.23
C GLY A 10 19.19 -1.32 1.24
N GLU A 11 19.36 -0.56 2.30
CA GLU A 11 18.39 -0.54 3.34
C GLU A 11 17.77 0.80 3.57
N LYS A 12 17.92 1.68 2.60
CA LYS A 12 17.34 2.98 2.72
C LYS A 12 15.84 2.88 2.77
N PRO A 13 15.19 3.51 3.74
CA PRO A 13 13.73 3.45 3.82
C PRO A 13 13.10 4.14 2.63
N LEU A 14 11.99 3.58 2.20
CA LEU A 14 11.24 4.13 1.09
C LEU A 14 10.21 5.10 1.63
N ARG A 15 10.04 6.22 0.93
CA ARG A 15 8.96 7.16 1.19
C ARG A 15 8.43 7.62 -0.13
N LEU A 16 7.14 7.41 -0.35
CA LEU A 16 6.48 7.75 -1.60
C LEU A 16 5.15 8.41 -1.33
N LYS A 17 4.82 9.43 -2.10
CA LYS A 17 3.50 10.03 -2.06
C LYS A 17 2.95 10.04 -3.46
N ALA A 18 1.76 9.48 -3.65
CA ALA A 18 1.10 9.43 -4.93
C ALA A 18 -0.05 10.41 -4.94
N LEU A 19 0.02 11.39 -5.84
CA LEU A 19 -1.03 12.39 -6.01
C LEU A 19 -1.70 12.26 -7.38
N ASP A 20 -1.21 11.39 -8.22
CA ASP A 20 -1.81 11.13 -9.53
C ASP A 20 -1.70 9.64 -9.84
N THR A 21 -2.31 9.24 -10.96
CA THR A 21 -2.36 7.82 -11.29
C THR A 21 -1.00 7.25 -11.68
N ASP A 22 -0.13 8.06 -12.24
CA ASP A 22 1.19 7.56 -12.61
C ASP A 22 1.99 7.20 -11.35
N ASP A 23 1.98 8.08 -10.36
CA ASP A 23 2.65 7.80 -9.10
C ASP A 23 2.01 6.62 -8.40
N LEU A 24 0.69 6.51 -8.49
CA LEU A 24 0.01 5.42 -7.83
C LEU A 24 0.37 4.08 -8.47
N THR A 25 0.61 4.06 -9.78
CA THR A 25 1.04 2.84 -10.44
C THR A 25 2.38 2.38 -9.90
N VAL A 26 3.29 3.32 -9.67
CA VAL A 26 4.59 2.98 -9.07
C VAL A 26 4.37 2.43 -7.65
N LEU A 27 3.57 3.11 -6.86
CA LEU A 27 3.30 2.67 -5.49
C LEU A 27 2.66 1.29 -5.49
N SER A 28 1.75 1.04 -6.42
CA SER A 28 1.09 -0.25 -6.53
C SER A 28 2.10 -1.36 -6.81
N SER A 29 3.05 -1.10 -7.70
CA SER A 29 4.04 -2.12 -8.03
C SER A 29 4.95 -2.41 -6.84
N LEU A 30 5.21 -1.42 -6.00
CA LEU A 30 6.08 -1.62 -4.84
C LEU A 30 5.36 -2.30 -3.69
N THR A 31 4.05 -2.39 -3.72
CA THR A 31 3.28 -3.08 -2.69
C THR A 31 2.66 -4.38 -3.19
N GLN A 32 2.99 -4.79 -4.41
CA GLN A 32 2.45 -6.04 -4.95
C GLN A 32 2.88 -7.21 -4.07
N ASP A 33 1.94 -8.07 -3.76
CA ASP A 33 2.15 -9.26 -2.93
C ASP A 33 2.49 -8.93 -1.47
N ALA A 34 2.25 -7.71 -1.04
CA ALA A 34 2.37 -7.38 0.38
C ALA A 34 1.28 -8.11 1.15
N VAL A 35 1.61 -8.54 2.35
CA VAL A 35 0.67 -9.29 3.17
C VAL A 35 0.39 -8.54 4.46
N PHE A 36 -0.83 -8.71 4.97
CA PHE A 36 -1.22 -8.05 6.20
C PHE A 36 -2.42 -8.76 6.81
N PRO A 37 -2.50 -8.81 8.14
CA PRO A 37 -3.72 -9.32 8.78
C PRO A 37 -4.79 -8.23 8.80
N ALA A 38 -6.02 -8.65 8.77
CA ALA A 38 -7.13 -7.70 8.75
C ALA A 38 -7.09 -6.73 9.92
N SER A 39 -6.53 -7.16 11.05
CA SER A 39 -6.46 -6.32 12.24
C SER A 39 -5.56 -5.11 12.05
N GLU A 40 -4.71 -5.09 11.02
CA GLU A 40 -3.81 -3.97 10.80
C GLU A 40 -4.41 -2.88 9.92
N MET A 41 -5.70 -2.96 9.63
CA MET A 41 -6.39 -1.91 8.89
C MET A 41 -7.07 -0.98 9.87
N GLN A 42 -6.96 0.32 9.63
CA GLN A 42 -7.60 1.32 10.49
C GLN A 42 -8.30 2.37 9.65
N TRP A 43 -9.58 2.53 9.92
CA TRP A 43 -10.38 3.57 9.28
C TRP A 43 -10.67 4.64 10.33
N ASP A 44 -9.96 5.76 10.26
CA ASP A 44 -10.13 6.86 11.19
C ASP A 44 -11.05 7.89 10.55
N ARG A 45 -12.32 7.86 10.91
CA ARG A 45 -13.31 8.74 10.29
C ARG A 45 -13.06 10.20 10.60
N LYS A 46 -12.60 10.49 11.79
CA LYS A 46 -12.35 11.86 12.17
C LYS A 46 -11.22 12.46 11.37
N ALA A 47 -10.14 11.74 11.23
CA ALA A 47 -9.00 12.19 10.45
C ALA A 47 -9.22 12.01 8.96
N ARG A 48 -10.27 11.30 8.57
CA ARG A 48 -10.57 11.00 7.18
C ARG A 48 -9.40 10.28 6.53
N ARG A 49 -8.89 9.28 7.23
CA ARG A 49 -7.70 8.54 6.80
C ARG A 49 -7.91 7.05 6.96
N PHE A 50 -7.55 6.31 5.94
CA PHE A 50 -7.49 4.86 6.01
C PHE A 50 -6.03 4.45 6.00
N ALA A 51 -5.59 3.70 6.99
CA ALA A 51 -4.20 3.30 7.11
C ALA A 51 -4.08 1.79 7.24
N LEU A 52 -2.98 1.26 6.79
CA LEU A 52 -2.76 -0.15 6.69
C LEU A 52 -1.28 -0.44 6.92
N LEU A 53 -0.98 -1.25 7.92
CA LEU A 53 0.39 -1.71 8.15
C LEU A 53 0.56 -3.02 7.39
N LEU A 54 1.53 -3.06 6.50
CA LEU A 54 1.73 -4.22 5.67
C LEU A 54 3.18 -4.66 5.63
N ASN A 55 3.38 -5.89 5.24
CA ASN A 55 4.69 -6.48 5.09
C ASN A 55 4.93 -6.61 3.59
N ARG A 56 5.73 -5.72 3.03
CA ARG A 56 5.91 -5.66 1.58
C ARG A 56 7.25 -6.26 1.16
N VAL A 57 7.29 -6.75 -0.05
CA VAL A 57 8.53 -7.21 -0.66
C VAL A 57 9.31 -5.97 -1.09
N ARG A 58 10.61 -5.97 -0.89
CA ARG A 58 11.43 -4.84 -1.33
C ARG A 58 11.72 -4.99 -2.81
N TRP A 59 10.70 -4.72 -3.61
CA TRP A 59 10.80 -4.89 -5.06
C TRP A 59 11.88 -4.03 -5.68
N GLU A 60 12.20 -2.90 -5.07
CA GLU A 60 13.23 -2.03 -5.60
C GLU A 60 14.59 -2.70 -5.60
N GLU A 61 14.76 -3.77 -4.84
CA GLU A 61 15.99 -4.52 -4.86
C GLU A 61 15.87 -5.78 -5.68
N ALA A 62 14.68 -6.12 -6.09
CA ALA A 62 14.46 -7.37 -6.80
C ALA A 62 14.95 -7.32 -8.24
N THR A 63 15.33 -6.14 -8.72
CA THR A 63 15.88 -6.06 -10.05
C THR A 63 17.25 -6.73 -10.12
N ASN A 64 17.87 -6.94 -8.98
CA ASN A 64 19.15 -7.65 -8.96
C ASN A 64 18.89 -9.13 -9.13
N ALA A 65 19.45 -9.73 -10.14
CA ALA A 65 19.18 -11.11 -10.43
C ALA A 65 19.54 -12.05 -9.30
N LYS A 66 20.56 -11.72 -8.52
CA LYS A 66 20.92 -12.57 -7.43
C LYS A 66 19.87 -12.57 -6.37
N ILE A 67 19.32 -11.41 -6.11
CA ILE A 67 18.32 -11.29 -5.08
C ILE A 67 17.05 -11.97 -5.52
N GLY A 68 16.69 -11.83 -6.76
CA GLY A 68 15.46 -12.37 -7.25
C GLY A 68 15.29 -13.84 -7.04
N LYS A 69 16.36 -14.54 -6.73
CA LYS A 69 16.22 -15.95 -6.58
C LYS A 69 15.55 -16.36 -5.32
N ARG A 70 15.94 -15.84 -4.18
CA ARG A 70 15.29 -16.28 -2.98
C ARG A 70 15.51 -15.40 -1.79
N ASN A 71 16.32 -14.40 -1.93
CA ASN A 71 16.61 -13.57 -0.78
C ASN A 71 15.96 -12.23 -0.87
N VAL A 72 14.78 -12.19 -1.47
CA VAL A 72 14.06 -10.95 -1.55
C VAL A 72 13.58 -10.61 -0.17
N GLU A 73 14.02 -9.48 0.32
CA GLU A 73 13.72 -9.06 1.66
C GLU A 73 12.31 -8.50 1.78
N ARG A 74 11.73 -8.64 2.95
CA ARG A 74 10.47 -7.99 3.24
C ARG A 74 10.68 -6.96 4.31
N VAL A 75 9.86 -5.91 4.29
CA VAL A 75 9.98 -4.83 5.25
C VAL A 75 8.58 -4.36 5.59
N GLN A 76 8.39 -3.90 6.82
CA GLN A 76 7.11 -3.34 7.22
C GLN A 76 6.97 -1.94 6.66
N ALA A 77 5.79 -1.62 6.21
CA ALA A 77 5.49 -0.32 5.65
C ALA A 77 4.08 0.08 6.02
N VAL A 78 3.85 1.38 6.08
CA VAL A 78 2.51 1.92 6.31
C VAL A 78 2.04 2.55 5.02
N MET A 79 0.85 2.15 4.60
CA MET A 79 0.17 2.82 3.49
C MET A 79 -0.96 3.62 4.08
N SER A 80 -1.04 4.90 3.78
CA SER A 80 -2.14 5.72 4.25
C SER A 80 -2.81 6.42 3.08
N ILE A 81 -4.13 6.47 3.15
CA ILE A 81 -4.95 7.10 2.12
C ILE A 81 -5.70 8.23 2.79
N GLU A 82 -5.54 9.44 2.26
CA GLU A 82 -6.09 10.64 2.85
C GLU A 82 -7.42 11.04 2.21
N ASP A 83 -8.09 11.99 2.82
CA ASP A 83 -9.34 12.57 2.29
C ASP A 83 -10.41 11.52 2.04
N VAL A 84 -10.49 10.54 2.92
CA VAL A 84 -11.40 9.41 2.75
C VAL A 84 -12.81 9.78 3.18
N MET A 85 -13.76 9.46 2.32
CA MET A 85 -15.18 9.70 2.59
C MET A 85 -15.88 8.44 3.05
N SER A 86 -15.52 7.29 2.49
CA SER A 86 -16.14 6.03 2.87
C SER A 86 -15.22 4.87 2.52
N VAL A 87 -15.41 3.76 3.22
CA VAL A 87 -14.64 2.54 3.01
C VAL A 87 -15.63 1.38 2.93
N LYS A 88 -15.52 0.59 1.87
CA LYS A 88 -16.33 -0.62 1.72
C LYS A 88 -15.41 -1.77 1.41
N SER A 89 -15.76 -2.95 1.88
CA SER A 89 -14.92 -4.12 1.63
C SER A 89 -15.77 -5.29 1.18
N GLN A 90 -15.12 -6.18 0.44
CA GLN A 90 -15.70 -7.41 -0.05
C GLN A 90 -14.67 -8.50 0.15
N GLY A 91 -15.11 -9.68 0.61
CA GLY A 91 -14.17 -10.78 0.81
C GLY A 91 -13.31 -10.66 2.05
N VAL A 92 -13.58 -9.65 2.88
CA VAL A 92 -12.90 -9.49 4.16
C VAL A 92 -13.92 -9.85 5.22
N GLN A 93 -13.61 -10.83 6.05
CA GLN A 93 -14.55 -11.32 7.03
C GLN A 93 -14.57 -10.42 8.27
N PRO A 94 -15.66 -9.71 8.53
CA PRO A 94 -15.73 -8.87 9.73
C PRO A 94 -15.58 -9.76 10.95
N GLY A 95 -14.77 -9.36 11.87
CA GLY A 95 -14.57 -10.14 13.08
C GLY A 95 -13.47 -11.17 12.98
N ASP A 96 -12.92 -11.41 11.80
CA ASP A 96 -11.81 -12.32 11.68
C ASP A 96 -10.53 -11.50 11.58
N ALA A 97 -10.10 -10.97 12.71
CA ALA A 97 -8.96 -10.06 12.75
C ALA A 97 -7.67 -10.71 12.30
N ASP A 98 -7.60 -12.03 12.41
CA ASP A 98 -6.38 -12.75 12.05
C ASP A 98 -6.35 -13.18 10.59
N MET A 99 -7.38 -12.88 9.84
CA MET A 99 -7.39 -13.21 8.42
C MET A 99 -6.23 -12.52 7.72
N ILE A 100 -5.39 -13.29 7.05
CA ILE A 100 -4.25 -12.75 6.34
C ILE A 100 -4.63 -12.49 4.90
N MET A 101 -4.34 -11.30 4.43
CA MET A 101 -4.68 -10.90 3.07
C MET A 101 -3.43 -10.52 2.31
N SER A 102 -3.50 -10.66 0.99
CA SER A 102 -2.40 -10.32 0.12
C SER A 102 -2.88 -9.24 -0.85
N LEU A 103 -2.11 -8.17 -0.96
CA LEU A 103 -2.46 -7.05 -1.83
C LEU A 103 -1.95 -7.32 -3.24
N LEU A 104 -2.83 -7.29 -4.22
CA LEU A 104 -2.44 -7.50 -5.60
C LEU A 104 -2.18 -6.19 -6.33
N SER A 105 -3.01 -5.18 -6.10
CA SER A 105 -2.82 -3.89 -6.76
C SER A 105 -3.56 -2.78 -6.04
N VAL A 106 -3.12 -1.56 -6.29
CA VAL A 106 -3.77 -0.34 -5.85
C VAL A 106 -4.05 0.48 -7.09
N SER A 107 -5.29 0.87 -7.30
CA SER A 107 -5.66 1.64 -8.48
C SER A 107 -6.62 2.75 -8.11
N PHE A 108 -6.83 3.69 -9.03
CA PHE A 108 -7.69 4.84 -8.80
C PHE A 108 -8.66 4.98 -9.97
N GLU A 109 -9.94 5.07 -9.62
CA GLU A 109 -11.00 5.31 -10.60
C GLU A 109 -11.49 6.72 -10.36
N PRO A 110 -11.15 7.66 -11.23
CA PRO A 110 -11.59 9.04 -11.01
C PRO A 110 -13.09 9.19 -11.27
N SER A 111 -13.69 10.11 -10.55
CA SER A 111 -15.08 10.48 -10.80
C SER A 111 -15.11 11.95 -11.21
N THR A 112 -15.69 12.84 -10.39
CA THR A 112 -15.80 14.25 -10.77
C THR A 112 -15.00 15.11 -9.81
N ASP A 113 -14.47 16.20 -10.32
CA ASP A 113 -13.82 17.24 -9.50
C ASP A 113 -12.69 16.71 -8.62
N GLY A 114 -11.90 15.83 -9.16
CA GLY A 114 -10.76 15.28 -8.41
C GLY A 114 -11.12 14.15 -7.47
N MET A 115 -12.40 13.89 -7.28
CA MET A 115 -12.85 12.78 -6.45
C MET A 115 -12.68 11.47 -7.20
N GLY A 116 -12.73 10.39 -6.47
CA GLY A 116 -12.69 9.08 -7.09
C GLY A 116 -12.61 7.98 -6.04
N ARG A 117 -12.23 6.82 -6.51
CA ARG A 117 -12.17 5.62 -5.67
C ARG A 117 -10.78 5.00 -5.77
N VAL A 118 -10.16 4.85 -4.62
CA VAL A 118 -8.94 4.04 -4.53
C VAL A 118 -9.40 2.60 -4.30
N LEU A 119 -8.94 1.69 -5.14
CA LEU A 119 -9.33 0.30 -5.04
C LEU A 119 -8.13 -0.54 -4.68
N LEU A 120 -8.20 -1.24 -3.55
CA LEU A 120 -7.20 -2.22 -3.17
C LEU A 120 -7.74 -3.58 -3.59
N THR A 121 -7.08 -4.21 -4.54
CA THR A 121 -7.47 -5.54 -5.01
C THR A 121 -6.68 -6.56 -4.22
N LEU A 122 -7.39 -7.52 -3.65
CA LEU A 122 -6.78 -8.51 -2.77
C LEU A 122 -6.90 -9.89 -3.41
N SER A 123 -6.03 -10.80 -2.98
CA SER A 123 -6.13 -12.17 -3.43
C SER A 123 -7.44 -12.78 -2.91
N GLY A 124 -7.91 -13.84 -3.56
CA GLY A 124 -9.13 -14.53 -3.13
C GLY A 124 -10.38 -13.72 -3.43
N ASP A 125 -10.34 -12.89 -4.48
CA ASP A 125 -11.49 -12.09 -4.89
C ASP A 125 -11.92 -11.04 -3.87
N GLY A 126 -11.01 -10.66 -2.99
CA GLY A 126 -11.29 -9.59 -2.04
C GLY A 126 -10.98 -8.23 -2.62
N ALA A 127 -11.60 -7.22 -2.06
CA ALA A 127 -11.36 -5.84 -2.49
C ALA A 127 -11.76 -4.87 -1.38
N ILE A 128 -11.07 -3.74 -1.33
CA ILE A 128 -11.42 -2.65 -0.43
C ILE A 128 -11.55 -1.40 -1.30
N ALA A 129 -12.73 -0.81 -1.30
CA ALA A 129 -13.03 0.37 -2.10
C ALA A 129 -13.08 1.58 -1.17
N ILE A 130 -12.24 2.56 -1.44
CA ILE A 130 -12.06 3.72 -0.58
C ILE A 130 -12.38 4.95 -1.40
N ASP A 131 -13.51 5.59 -1.11
CA ASP A 131 -13.92 6.78 -1.84
C ASP A 131 -13.24 7.99 -1.23
N VAL A 132 -12.61 8.80 -2.06
CA VAL A 132 -11.82 9.95 -1.61
C VAL A 132 -12.24 11.22 -2.32
N GLU A 133 -12.02 12.35 -1.65
CA GLU A 133 -12.27 13.65 -2.27
C GLU A 133 -11.13 14.04 -3.19
N ALA A 134 -9.96 13.55 -2.94
CA ALA A 134 -8.78 13.79 -3.76
C ALA A 134 -7.84 12.62 -3.59
N LEU A 135 -7.03 12.37 -4.58
CA LEU A 135 -6.08 11.25 -4.50
C LEU A 135 -4.83 11.68 -3.76
N GLU A 136 -4.59 11.04 -2.64
CA GLU A 136 -3.35 11.21 -1.90
C GLU A 136 -3.08 9.93 -1.13
N VAL A 137 -2.08 9.18 -1.56
CA VAL A 137 -1.70 7.92 -0.94
C VAL A 137 -0.23 7.99 -0.60
N MET A 138 0.11 7.60 0.62
CA MET A 138 1.50 7.59 1.05
C MET A 138 1.93 6.20 1.39
N LEU A 139 3.18 5.90 1.11
CA LEU A 139 3.80 4.63 1.47
C LEU A 139 5.12 4.96 2.16
N ALA A 140 5.31 4.46 3.36
CA ALA A 140 6.54 4.73 4.12
C ALA A 140 6.96 3.47 4.87
N ASP A 141 8.21 3.11 4.69
CA ASP A 141 8.79 2.00 5.45
C ASP A 141 9.03 2.39 6.90
#